data_a41af1a97f34008db1458fa95259a472
#
_entry.id   a41af1a97f34008db1458fa95259a472
#
_cell.length_a   1.000
_cell.length_b   1.000
_cell.length_c   1.000
_cell.angle_alpha   90.00
_cell.angle_beta   90.00
_cell.angle_gamma   90.00
#
_symmetry.space_group_name_H-M   'P 1'
#
loop_
_entity.id
_entity.type
_entity.pdbx_description
1 polymer ?
#
loop_
_entity_poly.entity_id
_entity_poly.type
_entity_poly.pdbx_seq_one_letter_code
_entity_poly.pdbx_strand_id
1 'polypeptide(L)'
;ITSKGLVCPNCSMTTPISILRGDRVDQNSNTVSGLRQWEKSDFDFLEDDIYNERLYAIKYETKDGQRYYRAPNERDLANELNVKQIVSENIVSWQEQGLVPSMAIESGYNTDQVIRERGWTHWHHLFNARQLLLLSRFITHLTNATKYLGYGILSLNSSVDRLSRLCRWDSGSEKMQQTFYNQAFNTLMNYCSRSVASLFEQWNNSITNISNGIRGDHEIVNIDARDLSNNADFWITDPPYADAVNYHELSEFFLAWDKRLLQEAFPEWYTDSKRVLAVRGDADFSKTMIEIYSNLTNHMPDDGMQVVMFTHSDPAVWAQLALIMWKSGLRVTAAWNIATETDA
;
A
#
# COMPACT_ATOMS: atom_id res chain seq x y z
N ILE A 1 5.97 6.24 -25.36
CA ILE A 1 6.88 5.44 -24.52
C ILE A 1 6.39 4.01 -24.58
N THR A 2 7.30 3.07 -24.62
CA THR A 2 7.03 1.62 -24.58
C THR A 2 7.78 1.02 -23.39
N SER A 3 7.54 -0.25 -23.07
CA SER A 3 8.32 -0.97 -22.05
C SER A 3 9.83 -1.02 -22.35
N LYS A 4 10.22 -0.79 -23.60
CA LYS A 4 11.63 -0.79 -24.04
C LYS A 4 12.29 0.59 -23.98
N GLY A 5 11.51 1.68 -23.99
CA GLY A 5 12.06 3.04 -23.99
C GLY A 5 11.19 4.08 -24.67
N LEU A 6 11.79 5.25 -24.92
CA LEU A 6 11.19 6.36 -25.66
C LEU A 6 11.45 6.19 -27.16
N VAL A 7 10.37 6.04 -27.92
CA VAL A 7 10.45 5.97 -29.39
C VAL A 7 10.34 7.38 -29.98
N CYS A 8 11.31 7.79 -30.77
CA CYS A 8 11.26 9.07 -31.47
C CYS A 8 10.19 9.01 -32.58
N PRO A 9 9.22 9.94 -32.61
CA PRO A 9 8.19 9.94 -33.66
C PRO A 9 8.70 10.26 -35.07
N ASN A 10 9.88 10.91 -35.17
CA ASN A 10 10.43 11.31 -36.47
C ASN A 10 11.35 10.24 -37.10
N CYS A 11 12.16 9.58 -36.29
CA CYS A 11 13.16 8.62 -36.80
C CYS A 11 12.97 7.18 -36.33
N SER A 12 11.95 6.94 -35.48
CA SER A 12 11.63 5.63 -34.90
C SER A 12 12.73 5.00 -34.05
N MET A 13 13.82 5.72 -33.78
CA MET A 13 14.84 5.25 -32.85
C MET A 13 14.31 5.16 -31.44
N THR A 14 14.70 4.12 -30.74
CA THR A 14 14.30 3.89 -29.34
C THR A 14 15.46 4.22 -28.40
N THR A 15 15.27 5.15 -27.47
CA THR A 15 16.19 5.42 -26.37
C THR A 15 15.73 4.59 -25.17
N PRO A 16 16.55 3.65 -24.67
CA PRO A 16 16.22 2.83 -23.50
C PRO A 16 15.93 3.66 -22.26
N ILE A 17 15.05 3.16 -21.38
CA ILE A 17 14.72 3.84 -20.12
C ILE A 17 15.93 4.05 -19.22
N SER A 18 16.85 3.08 -19.18
CA SER A 18 18.10 3.18 -18.42
C SER A 18 18.96 4.38 -18.87
N ILE A 19 19.04 4.61 -20.18
CA ILE A 19 19.77 5.78 -20.72
C ILE A 19 19.07 7.08 -20.36
N LEU A 20 17.73 7.11 -20.45
CA LEU A 20 16.93 8.29 -20.06
C LEU A 20 17.12 8.63 -18.59
N ARG A 21 17.24 7.63 -17.72
CA ARG A 21 17.51 7.81 -16.28
C ARG A 21 18.97 8.18 -15.98
N GLY A 22 19.87 8.10 -16.94
CA GLY A 22 21.30 8.25 -16.70
C GLY A 22 21.90 7.10 -15.90
N ASP A 23 21.30 5.91 -15.97
CA ASP A 23 21.82 4.73 -15.27
C ASP A 23 23.25 4.41 -15.75
N ARG A 24 24.12 4.07 -14.81
CA ARG A 24 25.53 3.76 -15.04
C ARG A 24 25.93 2.51 -14.24
N VAL A 25 27.01 1.89 -14.66
CA VAL A 25 27.61 0.77 -13.92
C VAL A 25 28.72 1.32 -13.05
N ASP A 26 28.69 0.99 -11.76
CA ASP A 26 29.73 1.36 -10.82
C ASP A 26 30.98 0.45 -10.95
N GLN A 27 32.01 0.73 -10.14
CA GLN A 27 33.26 -0.03 -10.14
C GLN A 27 33.08 -1.51 -9.73
N ASN A 28 31.97 -1.84 -9.07
CA ASN A 28 31.63 -3.20 -8.63
C ASN A 28 30.68 -3.91 -9.59
N SER A 29 30.47 -3.37 -10.80
CA SER A 29 29.52 -3.87 -11.81
C SER A 29 28.03 -3.79 -11.40
N ASN A 30 27.66 -2.97 -10.42
CA ASN A 30 26.28 -2.74 -10.05
C ASN A 30 25.68 -1.61 -10.90
N THR A 31 24.42 -1.76 -11.29
CA THR A 31 23.68 -0.70 -11.96
C THR A 31 23.20 0.34 -10.94
N VAL A 32 23.69 1.56 -11.09
CA VAL A 32 23.29 2.71 -10.25
C VAL A 32 22.40 3.62 -11.07
N SER A 33 21.23 3.97 -10.54
CA SER A 33 20.31 4.92 -11.17
C SER A 33 20.93 6.32 -11.19
N GLY A 34 20.77 7.03 -12.30
CA GLY A 34 21.16 8.44 -12.41
C GLY A 34 20.11 9.41 -11.90
N LEU A 35 18.94 8.93 -11.44
CA LEU A 35 17.90 9.78 -10.88
C LEU A 35 18.35 10.41 -9.56
N ARG A 36 18.00 11.68 -9.38
CA ARG A 36 18.11 12.32 -8.07
C ARG A 36 17.25 11.55 -7.06
N GLN A 37 17.81 11.27 -5.91
CA GLN A 37 17.01 10.80 -4.78
C GLN A 37 16.38 12.00 -4.09
N TRP A 38 15.07 11.91 -3.88
CA TRP A 38 14.31 12.98 -3.25
C TRP A 38 14.63 13.05 -1.75
N GLU A 39 14.74 14.27 -1.26
CA GLU A 39 14.90 14.55 0.16
C GLU A 39 13.55 14.50 0.87
N LYS A 40 13.59 14.39 2.21
CA LYS A 40 12.37 14.33 3.06
C LYS A 40 11.41 15.51 2.83
N SER A 41 11.93 16.68 2.49
CA SER A 41 11.13 17.89 2.24
C SER A 41 10.58 17.98 0.81
N ASP A 42 11.05 17.12 -0.10
CA ASP A 42 10.58 17.12 -1.49
C ASP A 42 9.15 16.60 -1.59
N PHE A 43 8.36 17.21 -2.43
CA PHE A 43 6.99 16.79 -2.76
C PHE A 43 6.66 16.97 -4.26
N ASP A 44 7.51 17.66 -4.99
CA ASP A 44 7.37 17.93 -6.41
C ASP A 44 8.71 17.79 -7.13
N PHE A 45 8.66 17.67 -8.44
CA PHE A 45 9.83 17.61 -9.31
C PHE A 45 10.55 18.95 -9.34
N LEU A 46 11.88 18.93 -9.37
CA LEU A 46 12.71 20.09 -9.66
C LEU A 46 12.81 20.29 -11.18
N GLU A 47 13.22 21.50 -11.58
CA GLU A 47 13.33 21.88 -13.01
C GLU A 47 14.30 20.95 -13.78
N ASP A 48 15.38 20.53 -13.12
CA ASP A 48 16.42 19.67 -13.68
C ASP A 48 16.15 18.16 -13.53
N ASP A 49 15.03 17.78 -12.89
CA ASP A 49 14.67 16.37 -12.76
C ASP A 49 14.34 15.78 -14.14
N ILE A 50 14.82 14.56 -14.38
CA ILE A 50 14.58 13.83 -15.65
C ILE A 50 13.10 13.57 -15.89
N TYR A 51 12.35 13.30 -14.83
CA TYR A 51 10.89 13.18 -14.86
C TYR A 51 10.23 14.45 -14.33
N ASN A 52 9.13 14.81 -14.98
CA ASN A 52 8.29 15.91 -14.52
C ASN A 52 6.81 15.60 -14.80
N GLU A 53 5.90 16.27 -14.09
CA GLU A 53 4.46 16.14 -14.28
C GLU A 53 3.87 17.43 -14.86
N ARG A 54 2.99 17.28 -15.85
CA ARG A 54 2.26 18.40 -16.45
C ARG A 54 0.77 18.10 -16.44
N LEU A 55 -0.01 19.02 -15.89
CA LEU A 55 -1.46 19.00 -16.04
C LEU A 55 -1.80 19.33 -17.49
N TYR A 56 -2.39 18.42 -18.25
CA TYR A 56 -2.76 18.62 -19.66
C TYR A 56 -4.26 18.47 -19.92
N ALA A 57 -5.00 17.79 -19.03
CA ALA A 57 -6.43 17.62 -19.14
C ALA A 57 -7.08 17.49 -17.77
N ILE A 58 -8.29 17.98 -17.63
CA ILE A 58 -9.14 17.82 -16.46
C ILE A 58 -10.41 17.09 -16.89
N LYS A 59 -10.73 16.00 -16.18
CA LYS A 59 -11.98 15.28 -16.35
C LYS A 59 -13.04 15.91 -15.46
N TYR A 60 -14.18 16.20 -16.04
CA TYR A 60 -15.37 16.69 -15.37
C TYR A 60 -16.47 15.64 -15.42
N GLU A 61 -17.25 15.58 -14.36
CA GLU A 61 -18.50 14.82 -14.33
C GLU A 61 -19.63 15.74 -13.87
N THR A 62 -20.69 15.80 -14.65
CA THR A 62 -21.87 16.62 -14.36
C THR A 62 -22.76 15.91 -13.36
N LYS A 63 -23.76 16.61 -12.79
CA LYS A 63 -24.70 16.02 -11.82
C LYS A 63 -25.54 14.89 -12.40
N ASP A 64 -25.76 14.88 -13.69
CA ASP A 64 -26.47 13.85 -14.46
C ASP A 64 -25.55 12.73 -14.95
N GLY A 65 -24.27 12.72 -14.51
CA GLY A 65 -23.30 11.65 -14.78
C GLY A 65 -22.62 11.73 -16.13
N GLN A 66 -22.82 12.82 -16.91
CA GLN A 66 -22.07 13.00 -18.15
C GLN A 66 -20.62 13.35 -17.87
N ARG A 67 -19.71 12.76 -18.63
CA ARG A 67 -18.26 12.92 -18.48
C ARG A 67 -17.66 13.60 -19.69
N TYR A 68 -16.77 14.55 -19.46
CA TYR A 68 -16.04 15.23 -20.52
C TYR A 68 -14.65 15.66 -20.05
N TYR A 69 -13.75 15.86 -20.98
CA TYR A 69 -12.39 16.32 -20.74
C TYR A 69 -12.20 17.71 -21.30
N ARG A 70 -11.45 18.55 -20.60
CA ARG A 70 -11.07 19.89 -21.03
C ARG A 70 -9.59 20.13 -20.75
N ALA A 71 -8.92 20.84 -21.67
CA ALA A 71 -7.59 21.38 -21.40
C ALA A 71 -7.65 22.35 -20.20
N PRO A 72 -6.62 22.37 -19.33
CA PRO A 72 -6.54 23.35 -18.26
C PRO A 72 -6.46 24.77 -18.83
N ASN A 73 -7.14 25.71 -18.20
CA ASN A 73 -7.02 27.14 -18.48
C ASN A 73 -6.02 27.80 -17.51
N GLU A 74 -5.80 29.10 -17.69
CA GLU A 74 -4.85 29.88 -16.85
C GLU A 74 -5.20 29.81 -15.36
N ARG A 75 -6.50 29.85 -15.02
CA ARG A 75 -6.96 29.74 -13.64
C ARG A 75 -6.67 28.37 -13.05
N ASP A 76 -6.84 27.30 -13.83
CA ASP A 76 -6.54 25.94 -13.40
C ASP A 76 -5.03 25.82 -13.10
N LEU A 77 -4.17 26.35 -13.96
CA LEU A 77 -2.72 26.34 -13.76
C LEU A 77 -2.29 27.23 -12.59
N ALA A 78 -2.90 28.41 -12.42
CA ALA A 78 -2.65 29.26 -11.25
C ALA A 78 -3.05 28.56 -9.94
N ASN A 79 -4.14 27.82 -9.94
CA ASN A 79 -4.54 27.00 -8.76
C ASN A 79 -3.52 25.91 -8.46
N GLU A 80 -2.91 25.25 -9.46
CA GLU A 80 -1.83 24.28 -9.23
C GLU A 80 -0.60 24.94 -8.56
N LEU A 81 -0.20 26.10 -9.04
CA LEU A 81 0.92 26.86 -8.45
C LEU A 81 0.62 27.28 -7.00
N ASN A 82 -0.59 27.76 -6.73
CA ASN A 82 -1.00 28.13 -5.39
C ASN A 82 -0.99 26.91 -4.44
N VAL A 83 -1.47 25.76 -4.90
CA VAL A 83 -1.41 24.52 -4.11
C VAL A 83 0.03 24.11 -3.81
N LYS A 84 0.94 24.18 -4.80
CA LYS A 84 2.35 23.90 -4.60
C LYS A 84 2.99 24.84 -3.59
N GLN A 85 2.65 26.14 -3.64
CA GLN A 85 3.13 27.11 -2.65
C GLN A 85 2.64 26.76 -1.24
N ILE A 86 1.34 26.46 -1.05
CA ILE A 86 0.80 26.07 0.24
C ILE A 86 1.53 24.83 0.80
N VAL A 87 1.78 23.81 -0.04
CA VAL A 87 2.50 22.63 0.40
C VAL A 87 3.94 22.95 0.76
N SER A 88 4.63 23.73 -0.06
CA SER A 88 6.03 24.17 0.20
C SER A 88 6.19 24.88 1.55
N GLU A 89 5.25 25.74 1.89
CA GLU A 89 5.25 26.48 3.16
C GLU A 89 4.94 25.62 4.38
N ASN A 90 4.29 24.46 4.19
CA ASN A 90 3.72 23.69 5.30
C ASN A 90 4.28 22.26 5.41
N ILE A 91 4.95 21.72 4.40
CA ILE A 91 5.30 20.29 4.34
C ILE A 91 6.06 19.81 5.59
N VAL A 92 7.07 20.56 6.04
CA VAL A 92 7.87 20.21 7.21
C VAL A 92 7.01 20.19 8.47
N SER A 93 6.20 21.23 8.68
CA SER A 93 5.30 21.31 9.82
C SER A 93 4.23 20.21 9.81
N TRP A 94 3.69 19.88 8.64
CA TRP A 94 2.73 18.77 8.51
C TRP A 94 3.37 17.41 8.80
N GLN A 95 4.63 17.22 8.44
CA GLN A 95 5.38 16.01 8.78
C GLN A 95 5.63 15.90 10.28
N GLU A 96 6.00 16.99 10.94
CA GLU A 96 6.18 17.05 12.39
C GLU A 96 4.89 16.79 13.15
N GLN A 97 3.77 17.27 12.62
CA GLN A 97 2.42 17.04 13.17
C GLN A 97 1.84 15.66 12.80
N GLY A 98 2.49 14.88 11.95
CA GLY A 98 1.96 13.60 11.46
C GLY A 98 0.74 13.73 10.54
N LEU A 99 0.56 14.88 9.88
CA LEU A 99 -0.48 15.12 8.88
C LEU A 99 -0.06 14.66 7.47
N VAL A 100 1.25 14.53 7.25
CA VAL A 100 1.87 13.98 6.05
C VAL A 100 2.96 13.02 6.53
N PRO A 101 3.14 11.85 5.88
CA PRO A 101 4.19 10.91 6.26
C PRO A 101 5.59 11.52 6.21
N SER A 102 6.37 11.25 7.24
CA SER A 102 7.82 11.55 7.28
C SER A 102 8.67 10.26 7.25
N MET A 103 8.02 9.11 7.16
CA MET A 103 8.67 7.80 7.17
C MET A 103 9.40 7.56 5.86
N ALA A 104 10.68 7.17 5.96
CA ALA A 104 11.46 6.72 4.84
C ALA A 104 10.97 5.36 4.34
N ILE A 105 11.09 5.13 3.04
CA ILE A 105 10.83 3.82 2.42
C ILE A 105 12.03 2.93 2.73
N GLU A 106 11.83 1.86 3.47
CA GLU A 106 12.88 0.91 3.74
C GLU A 106 13.18 0.03 2.52
N SER A 107 14.45 -0.35 2.36
CA SER A 107 14.88 -1.27 1.31
C SER A 107 14.18 -2.62 1.43
N GLY A 108 13.72 -3.15 0.30
CA GLY A 108 13.04 -4.44 0.22
C GLY A 108 12.76 -4.82 -1.23
N TYR A 109 12.22 -6.00 -1.44
CA TYR A 109 12.01 -6.56 -2.79
C TYR A 109 11.16 -5.66 -3.69
N ASN A 110 10.02 -5.15 -3.17
CA ASN A 110 9.14 -4.25 -3.91
C ASN A 110 9.58 -2.78 -3.81
N THR A 111 10.06 -2.37 -2.64
CA THR A 111 10.31 -0.96 -2.33
C THR A 111 11.56 -0.42 -3.01
N ASP A 112 12.60 -1.24 -3.23
CA ASP A 112 13.79 -0.85 -3.98
C ASP A 112 13.47 -0.43 -5.41
N GLN A 113 12.42 -0.98 -6.00
CA GLN A 113 12.00 -0.60 -7.34
C GLN A 113 11.52 0.86 -7.39
N VAL A 114 10.76 1.32 -6.39
CA VAL A 114 10.27 2.70 -6.29
C VAL A 114 11.45 3.67 -6.17
N ILE A 115 12.41 3.35 -5.30
CA ILE A 115 13.61 4.17 -5.10
C ILE A 115 14.44 4.23 -6.38
N ARG A 116 14.71 3.09 -6.99
CA ARG A 116 15.53 2.99 -8.21
C ARG A 116 14.89 3.65 -9.42
N GLU A 117 13.57 3.52 -9.59
CA GLU A 117 12.90 3.95 -10.83
C GLU A 117 12.28 5.35 -10.75
N ARG A 118 12.13 5.89 -9.54
CA ARG A 118 11.52 7.21 -9.32
C ARG A 118 12.41 8.15 -8.51
N GLY A 119 13.39 7.66 -7.78
CA GLY A 119 14.18 8.45 -6.83
C GLY A 119 13.42 8.77 -5.54
N TRP A 120 12.25 8.18 -5.31
CA TRP A 120 11.42 8.46 -4.15
C TRP A 120 11.88 7.68 -2.94
N THR A 121 12.24 8.38 -1.89
CA THR A 121 12.83 7.83 -0.67
C THR A 121 11.89 7.84 0.54
N HIS A 122 10.75 8.53 0.44
CA HIS A 122 9.76 8.63 1.52
C HIS A 122 8.35 8.37 0.98
N TRP A 123 7.45 7.86 1.82
CA TRP A 123 6.12 7.46 1.41
C TRP A 123 5.25 8.61 0.86
N HIS A 124 5.45 9.85 1.33
CA HIS A 124 4.71 11.00 0.78
C HIS A 124 5.12 11.38 -0.65
N HIS A 125 6.29 10.97 -1.12
CA HIS A 125 6.72 11.22 -2.51
C HIS A 125 5.81 10.55 -3.56
N LEU A 126 5.04 9.55 -3.14
CA LEU A 126 4.06 8.91 -4.01
C LEU A 126 2.84 9.78 -4.30
N PHE A 127 2.77 10.99 -3.74
CA PHE A 127 1.61 11.89 -3.87
C PHE A 127 2.04 13.23 -4.42
N ASN A 128 1.19 13.87 -5.23
CA ASN A 128 1.44 15.24 -5.68
C ASN A 128 0.95 16.27 -4.65
N ALA A 129 1.30 17.54 -4.86
CA ALA A 129 0.96 18.63 -3.93
C ALA A 129 -0.53 18.70 -3.59
N ARG A 130 -1.42 18.54 -4.58
CA ARG A 130 -2.88 18.57 -4.40
C ARG A 130 -3.36 17.43 -3.51
N GLN A 131 -2.83 16.23 -3.69
CA GLN A 131 -3.17 15.07 -2.90
C GLN A 131 -2.66 15.21 -1.46
N LEU A 132 -1.44 15.70 -1.28
CA LEU A 132 -0.88 15.99 0.05
C LEU A 132 -1.72 17.03 0.81
N LEU A 133 -2.11 18.12 0.16
CA LEU A 133 -2.98 19.13 0.76
C LEU A 133 -4.33 18.55 1.15
N LEU A 134 -4.95 17.75 0.28
CA LEU A 134 -6.24 17.12 0.55
C LEU A 134 -6.15 16.18 1.76
N LEU A 135 -5.18 15.28 1.76
CA LEU A 135 -5.00 14.27 2.81
C LEU A 135 -4.62 14.92 4.14
N SER A 136 -3.75 15.94 4.16
CA SER A 136 -3.42 16.66 5.39
C SER A 136 -4.64 17.34 6.00
N ARG A 137 -5.51 17.94 5.17
CA ARG A 137 -6.78 18.53 5.63
C ARG A 137 -7.74 17.48 6.14
N PHE A 138 -7.84 16.35 5.46
CA PHE A 138 -8.70 15.25 5.90
C PHE A 138 -8.25 14.71 7.26
N ILE A 139 -6.97 14.44 7.46
CA ILE A 139 -6.43 13.99 8.76
C ILE A 139 -6.68 15.05 9.85
N THR A 140 -6.48 16.33 9.55
CA THR A 140 -6.80 17.42 10.50
C THR A 140 -8.26 17.38 10.94
N HIS A 141 -9.19 17.12 10.02
CA HIS A 141 -10.62 17.01 10.38
C HIS A 141 -10.92 15.75 11.18
N LEU A 142 -10.26 14.63 10.89
CA LEU A 142 -10.43 13.39 11.64
C LEU A 142 -9.98 13.51 13.09
N THR A 143 -8.84 14.15 13.36
CA THR A 143 -8.34 14.35 14.72
C THR A 143 -9.27 15.23 15.57
N ASN A 144 -10.06 16.09 14.94
CA ASN A 144 -11.11 16.87 15.63
C ASN A 144 -12.44 16.10 15.81
N ALA A 145 -12.62 14.96 15.16
CA ALA A 145 -13.85 14.18 15.15
C ALA A 145 -13.63 12.77 15.75
N THR A 146 -13.11 12.72 16.97
CA THR A 146 -12.63 11.49 17.65
C THR A 146 -13.64 10.33 17.65
N LYS A 147 -14.95 10.63 17.73
CA LYS A 147 -16.02 9.60 17.70
C LYS A 147 -15.99 8.73 16.44
N TYR A 148 -15.48 9.25 15.33
CA TYR A 148 -15.49 8.56 14.02
C TYR A 148 -14.09 8.20 13.54
N LEU A 149 -13.11 8.24 14.43
CA LEU A 149 -11.69 8.11 14.06
C LEU A 149 -11.38 6.75 13.41
N GLY A 150 -11.94 5.66 13.93
CA GLY A 150 -11.78 4.33 13.32
C GLY A 150 -12.29 4.25 11.88
N TYR A 151 -13.46 4.81 11.61
CA TYR A 151 -13.98 4.91 10.23
C TYR A 151 -13.13 5.83 9.35
N GLY A 152 -12.61 6.90 9.96
CA GLY A 152 -11.70 7.82 9.31
C GLY A 152 -10.43 7.14 8.84
N ILE A 153 -9.84 6.25 9.64
CA ILE A 153 -8.65 5.46 9.30
C ILE A 153 -8.95 4.53 8.11
N LEU A 154 -10.06 3.81 8.14
CA LEU A 154 -10.48 2.95 7.02
C LEU A 154 -10.67 3.75 5.73
N SER A 155 -11.31 4.92 5.82
CA SER A 155 -11.49 5.82 4.68
C SER A 155 -10.17 6.40 4.18
N LEU A 156 -9.25 6.74 5.08
CA LEU A 156 -7.91 7.21 4.74
C LEU A 156 -7.15 6.12 3.97
N ASN A 157 -7.12 4.90 4.47
CA ASN A 157 -6.45 3.77 3.83
C ASN A 157 -7.01 3.49 2.43
N SER A 158 -8.32 3.44 2.28
CA SER A 158 -8.97 3.30 0.97
C SER A 158 -8.65 4.46 0.03
N SER A 159 -8.47 5.67 0.57
CA SER A 159 -8.17 6.87 -0.22
C SER A 159 -6.72 6.92 -0.67
N VAL A 160 -5.75 6.66 0.22
CA VAL A 160 -4.33 6.68 -0.13
C VAL A 160 -3.99 5.59 -1.14
N ASP A 161 -4.65 4.42 -1.05
CA ASP A 161 -4.50 3.35 -2.04
C ASP A 161 -4.94 3.78 -3.46
N ARG A 162 -5.86 4.74 -3.57
CA ARG A 162 -6.41 5.21 -4.87
C ARG A 162 -5.98 6.61 -5.27
N LEU A 163 -5.14 7.27 -4.48
CA LEU A 163 -4.70 8.64 -4.78
C LEU A 163 -3.23 8.76 -5.14
N SER A 164 -2.42 7.70 -5.01
CA SER A 164 -0.98 7.82 -5.27
C SER A 164 -0.64 8.04 -6.75
N ARG A 165 0.58 8.49 -7.01
CA ARG A 165 1.14 8.57 -8.37
C ARG A 165 1.30 7.20 -9.04
N LEU A 166 1.29 6.11 -8.26
CA LEU A 166 1.41 4.74 -8.76
C LEU A 166 0.05 4.08 -9.08
N CYS A 167 -1.06 4.76 -8.83
CA CYS A 167 -2.38 4.21 -9.11
C CYS A 167 -2.57 3.87 -10.58
N ARG A 168 -3.17 2.73 -10.83
CA ARG A 168 -3.55 2.28 -12.16
C ARG A 168 -4.76 3.06 -12.68
N TRP A 169 -4.81 3.33 -13.97
CA TRP A 169 -5.99 3.84 -14.64
C TRP A 169 -6.76 2.69 -15.30
N ASP A 170 -8.03 2.60 -14.99
CA ASP A 170 -8.97 1.72 -15.68
C ASP A 170 -9.70 2.49 -16.77
N SER A 171 -9.33 2.23 -18.00
CA SER A 171 -9.92 2.91 -19.17
C SER A 171 -11.36 2.49 -19.45
N GLY A 172 -11.78 1.30 -19.01
CA GLY A 172 -13.15 0.83 -19.22
C GLY A 172 -14.16 1.55 -18.33
N SER A 173 -13.82 1.74 -17.05
CA SER A 173 -14.64 2.48 -16.09
C SER A 173 -14.25 3.95 -15.97
N GLU A 174 -13.16 4.37 -16.60
CA GLU A 174 -12.56 5.69 -16.47
C GLU A 174 -12.32 6.13 -15.01
N LYS A 175 -11.78 5.20 -14.21
CA LYS A 175 -11.52 5.42 -12.79
C LYS A 175 -10.08 5.13 -12.41
N MET A 176 -9.63 5.80 -11.35
CA MET A 176 -8.40 5.41 -10.64
C MET A 176 -8.64 4.10 -9.91
N GLN A 177 -7.68 3.19 -10.02
CA GLN A 177 -7.62 1.94 -9.30
C GLN A 177 -6.51 2.00 -8.24
N GLN A 178 -6.23 0.88 -7.59
CA GLN A 178 -5.32 0.77 -6.48
C GLN A 178 -3.86 1.11 -6.86
N THR A 179 -3.10 1.54 -5.85
CA THR A 179 -1.64 1.68 -5.89
C THR A 179 -0.97 0.32 -6.07
N PHE A 180 -1.51 -0.69 -5.39
CA PHE A 180 -1.02 -2.06 -5.47
C PHE A 180 -1.83 -2.86 -6.50
N TYR A 181 -1.13 -3.45 -7.45
CA TYR A 181 -1.72 -4.35 -8.43
C TYR A 181 -0.97 -5.69 -8.36
N ASN A 182 -1.72 -6.79 -8.27
CA ASN A 182 -1.14 -8.12 -8.01
C ASN A 182 -0.22 -8.14 -6.78
N GLN A 183 -0.62 -7.43 -5.72
CA GLN A 183 0.10 -7.37 -4.45
C GLN A 183 1.54 -6.85 -4.58
N ALA A 184 1.77 -5.99 -5.56
CA ALA A 184 3.05 -5.34 -5.80
C ALA A 184 2.83 -3.88 -6.21
N PHE A 185 3.86 -3.03 -6.09
CA PHE A 185 3.79 -1.67 -6.60
C PHE A 185 3.70 -1.67 -8.12
N ASN A 186 2.76 -0.89 -8.64
CA ASN A 186 2.73 -0.59 -10.05
C ASN A 186 3.69 0.57 -10.36
N THR A 187 4.92 0.25 -10.69
CA THR A 187 5.95 1.25 -11.03
C THR A 187 5.98 1.62 -12.49
N LEU A 188 5.25 0.92 -13.33
CA LEU A 188 5.24 1.15 -14.77
C LEU A 188 4.29 2.28 -15.16
N MET A 189 4.84 3.30 -15.82
CA MET A 189 4.15 4.24 -16.71
C MET A 189 2.76 4.73 -16.26
N ASN A 190 2.67 5.25 -15.03
CA ASN A 190 1.44 5.85 -14.57
C ASN A 190 1.28 7.25 -15.16
N TYR A 191 0.77 7.32 -16.37
CA TYR A 191 0.25 8.56 -16.96
C TYR A 191 -1.06 9.01 -16.32
N CYS A 192 -1.37 8.43 -15.19
CA CYS A 192 -2.69 8.44 -14.64
C CYS A 192 -3.13 9.79 -14.18
N SER A 193 -4.40 9.96 -14.21
CA SER A 193 -5.08 11.04 -13.53
C SER A 193 -4.65 11.09 -12.06
N ARG A 194 -4.54 12.30 -11.54
CA ARG A 194 -4.31 12.56 -10.13
C ARG A 194 -5.63 12.96 -9.50
N SER A 195 -6.54 12.00 -9.35
CA SER A 195 -7.87 12.27 -8.80
C SER A 195 -7.77 12.66 -7.34
N VAL A 196 -8.65 13.57 -6.92
CA VAL A 196 -8.88 13.94 -5.53
C VAL A 196 -10.34 13.74 -5.11
N ALA A 197 -11.22 13.44 -6.06
CA ALA A 197 -12.64 13.31 -5.82
C ALA A 197 -13.01 11.99 -5.11
N SER A 198 -12.14 10.99 -5.15
CA SER A 198 -12.39 9.68 -4.58
C SER A 198 -12.46 9.67 -3.04
N LEU A 199 -11.91 10.69 -2.36
CA LEU A 199 -11.94 10.76 -0.90
C LEU A 199 -13.38 10.74 -0.35
N PHE A 200 -14.30 11.50 -0.95
CA PHE A 200 -15.70 11.52 -0.53
C PHE A 200 -16.40 10.17 -0.78
N GLU A 201 -16.11 9.54 -1.90
CA GLU A 201 -16.64 8.20 -2.22
C GLU A 201 -16.15 7.15 -1.20
N GLN A 202 -14.86 7.17 -0.86
CA GLN A 202 -14.30 6.24 0.12
C GLN A 202 -14.86 6.47 1.53
N TRP A 203 -15.07 7.72 1.93
CA TRP A 203 -15.73 8.02 3.19
C TRP A 203 -17.14 7.44 3.26
N ASN A 204 -17.96 7.66 2.24
CA ASN A 204 -19.32 7.12 2.18
C ASN A 204 -19.33 5.58 2.20
N ASN A 205 -18.44 4.93 1.44
CA ASN A 205 -18.35 3.48 1.40
C ASN A 205 -17.94 2.88 2.75
N SER A 206 -17.05 3.54 3.50
CA SER A 206 -16.63 3.08 4.83
C SER A 206 -17.76 3.11 5.86
N ILE A 207 -18.70 4.05 5.73
CA ILE A 207 -19.84 4.19 6.67
C ILE A 207 -20.97 3.22 6.33
N THR A 208 -21.23 2.96 5.04
CA THR A 208 -22.38 2.15 4.60
C THR A 208 -22.24 0.65 4.83
N ASN A 209 -21.04 0.16 5.02
CA ASN A 209 -20.75 -1.27 5.18
C ASN A 209 -20.77 -1.77 6.63
N ILE A 210 -21.38 -1.02 7.55
CA ILE A 210 -21.50 -1.45 8.94
C ILE A 210 -22.60 -2.51 9.05
N SER A 211 -22.22 -3.75 9.32
CA SER A 211 -23.18 -4.82 9.61
C SER A 211 -23.63 -4.76 11.08
N ASN A 212 -24.92 -4.72 11.30
CA ASN A 212 -25.55 -4.70 12.63
C ASN A 212 -25.69 -6.11 13.24
N GLY A 213 -24.81 -7.07 12.95
CA GLY A 213 -25.11 -8.47 13.16
C GLY A 213 -24.19 -9.33 14.04
N ILE A 214 -23.08 -8.82 14.53
CA ILE A 214 -22.21 -9.63 15.40
C ILE A 214 -22.81 -9.65 16.80
N ARG A 215 -23.27 -10.84 17.24
CA ARG A 215 -23.73 -11.10 18.59
C ARG A 215 -22.67 -11.92 19.33
N GLY A 216 -22.36 -11.56 20.56
CA GLY A 216 -21.35 -12.23 21.38
C GLY A 216 -20.23 -11.25 21.78
N ASP A 217 -19.47 -11.68 22.75
CA ASP A 217 -18.27 -10.96 23.17
C ASP A 217 -17.18 -11.12 22.10
N HIS A 218 -16.46 -10.06 21.81
CA HIS A 218 -15.37 -10.08 20.85
C HIS A 218 -14.23 -9.19 21.33
N GLU A 219 -13.03 -9.58 21.01
CA GLU A 219 -11.80 -8.84 21.25
C GLU A 219 -10.97 -8.81 19.96
N ILE A 220 -10.34 -7.68 19.67
CA ILE A 220 -9.40 -7.53 18.56
C ILE A 220 -8.07 -7.10 19.14
N VAL A 221 -7.05 -7.91 18.92
CA VAL A 221 -5.70 -7.66 19.43
C VAL A 221 -4.68 -7.64 18.30
N ASN A 222 -3.63 -6.85 18.47
CA ASN A 222 -2.45 -6.84 17.59
C ASN A 222 -1.29 -7.45 18.37
N ILE A 223 -1.14 -8.77 18.27
CA ILE A 223 -0.15 -9.55 19.02
C ILE A 223 0.49 -10.59 18.10
N ASP A 224 1.72 -10.95 18.38
CA ASP A 224 2.35 -12.12 17.75
C ASP A 224 1.60 -13.39 18.14
N ALA A 225 1.22 -14.20 17.16
CA ALA A 225 0.47 -15.44 17.43
C ALA A 225 1.25 -16.46 18.28
N ARG A 226 2.57 -16.31 18.43
CA ARG A 226 3.39 -17.08 19.36
C ARG A 226 3.15 -16.73 20.82
N ASP A 227 2.65 -15.52 21.08
CA ASP A 227 2.42 -14.97 22.43
C ASP A 227 0.95 -15.03 22.85
N LEU A 228 0.06 -15.59 22.02
CA LEU A 228 -1.33 -15.79 22.36
C LEU A 228 -1.44 -16.77 23.54
N SER A 229 -2.23 -16.38 24.56
CA SER A 229 -2.46 -17.16 25.79
C SER A 229 -3.91 -17.57 25.98
N ASN A 230 -4.80 -17.18 25.08
CA ASN A 230 -6.22 -17.49 25.16
C ASN A 230 -6.46 -18.92 24.69
N ASN A 231 -7.31 -19.67 25.41
CA ASN A 231 -7.77 -20.96 24.91
C ASN A 231 -8.95 -20.80 23.97
N ALA A 232 -8.99 -21.62 22.92
CA ALA A 232 -10.09 -21.64 21.97
C ALA A 232 -10.39 -23.07 21.48
N ASP A 233 -11.67 -23.37 21.27
CA ASP A 233 -12.11 -24.64 20.69
C ASP A 233 -11.80 -24.70 19.17
N PHE A 234 -11.78 -23.54 18.52
CA PHE A 234 -11.50 -23.40 17.10
C PHE A 234 -10.49 -22.30 16.84
N TRP A 235 -9.46 -22.63 16.07
CA TRP A 235 -8.55 -21.64 15.48
C TRP A 235 -8.80 -21.57 13.97
N ILE A 236 -9.07 -20.38 13.44
CA ILE A 236 -9.24 -20.14 12.00
C ILE A 236 -8.10 -19.22 11.56
N THR A 237 -7.24 -19.70 10.68
CA THR A 237 -6.02 -19.00 10.26
C THR A 237 -5.95 -18.85 8.74
N ASP A 238 -5.43 -17.71 8.32
CA ASP A 238 -5.02 -17.42 6.94
C ASP A 238 -3.54 -17.03 6.97
N PRO A 239 -2.61 -18.02 6.94
CA PRO A 239 -1.19 -17.76 7.11
C PRO A 239 -0.61 -17.09 5.87
N PRO A 240 0.48 -16.32 6.00
CA PRO A 240 1.21 -15.83 4.86
C PRO A 240 1.79 -17.00 4.05
N TYR A 241 1.85 -16.86 2.73
CA TYR A 241 2.49 -17.84 1.85
C TYR A 241 4.00 -17.58 1.80
N ALA A 242 4.79 -18.64 1.82
CA ALA A 242 6.25 -18.58 2.00
C ALA A 242 6.98 -17.68 0.97
N ASP A 243 6.43 -17.51 -0.23
CA ASP A 243 7.07 -16.84 -1.36
C ASP A 243 6.19 -15.82 -2.10
N ALA A 244 4.93 -15.63 -1.66
CA ALA A 244 3.95 -14.95 -2.51
C ALA A 244 3.92 -13.43 -2.33
N VAL A 245 3.92 -12.89 -1.10
CA VAL A 245 3.69 -11.47 -0.86
C VAL A 245 4.52 -10.92 0.29
N ASN A 246 5.21 -9.83 0.02
CA ASN A 246 5.95 -9.09 1.06
C ASN A 246 5.00 -8.13 1.80
N TYR A 247 4.04 -8.68 2.55
CA TYR A 247 3.01 -7.91 3.27
C TYR A 247 3.59 -6.81 4.16
N HIS A 248 4.74 -7.06 4.77
CA HIS A 248 5.41 -6.08 5.63
C HIS A 248 5.83 -4.82 4.86
N GLU A 249 6.26 -4.95 3.60
CA GLU A 249 6.63 -3.80 2.75
C GLU A 249 5.39 -3.01 2.32
N LEU A 250 4.34 -3.71 1.90
CA LEU A 250 3.11 -3.09 1.43
C LEU A 250 2.35 -2.43 2.58
N SER A 251 2.33 -3.06 3.75
CA SER A 251 1.66 -2.53 4.94
C SER A 251 2.29 -1.23 5.46
N GLU A 252 3.60 -1.05 5.30
CA GLU A 252 4.27 0.18 5.73
C GLU A 252 3.79 1.43 5.00
N PHE A 253 3.34 1.29 3.75
CA PHE A 253 2.70 2.38 3.02
C PHE A 253 1.48 2.94 3.78
N PHE A 254 0.62 2.06 4.28
CA PHE A 254 -0.55 2.47 5.07
C PHE A 254 -0.14 2.96 6.45
N LEU A 255 0.76 2.24 7.12
CA LEU A 255 1.26 2.62 8.45
C LEU A 255 1.87 4.01 8.47
N ALA A 256 2.54 4.42 7.40
CA ALA A 256 3.12 5.76 7.28
C ALA A 256 2.04 6.86 7.35
N TRP A 257 0.85 6.62 6.78
CA TRP A 257 -0.28 7.55 6.83
C TRP A 257 -1.07 7.45 8.13
N ASP A 258 -1.18 6.25 8.68
CA ASP A 258 -2.02 5.96 9.85
C ASP A 258 -1.37 6.32 11.18
N LYS A 259 -0.05 6.49 11.21
CA LYS A 259 0.75 6.62 12.44
C LYS A 259 0.07 7.46 13.51
N ARG A 260 -0.26 8.71 13.18
CA ARG A 260 -0.86 9.64 14.13
C ARG A 260 -2.24 9.16 14.60
N LEU A 261 -3.09 8.74 13.66
CA LEU A 261 -4.46 8.37 13.94
C LEU A 261 -4.55 7.07 14.75
N LEU A 262 -3.67 6.10 14.45
CA LEU A 262 -3.59 4.86 15.23
C LEU A 262 -3.07 5.11 16.64
N GLN A 263 -2.05 5.96 16.82
CA GLN A 263 -1.55 6.32 18.14
C GLN A 263 -2.61 7.02 18.98
N GLU A 264 -3.53 7.75 18.36
CA GLU A 264 -4.62 8.44 19.06
C GLU A 264 -5.81 7.51 19.35
N ALA A 265 -6.22 6.70 18.36
CA ALA A 265 -7.42 5.86 18.45
C ALA A 265 -7.18 4.48 19.08
N PHE A 266 -6.02 3.88 18.78
CA PHE A 266 -5.67 2.50 19.12
C PHE A 266 -4.17 2.40 19.45
N PRO A 267 -3.70 3.05 20.51
CA PRO A 267 -2.27 3.11 20.84
C PRO A 267 -1.65 1.72 21.03
N GLU A 268 -2.43 0.75 21.52
CA GLU A 268 -2.01 -0.63 21.70
C GLU A 268 -1.79 -1.40 20.40
N TRP A 269 -2.35 -0.91 19.29
CA TRP A 269 -2.21 -1.57 17.97
C TRP A 269 -1.08 -0.98 17.14
N TYR A 270 -0.59 0.21 17.53
CA TYR A 270 0.45 0.87 16.76
C TYR A 270 1.82 0.24 17.02
N THR A 271 2.56 0.00 15.95
CA THR A 271 3.99 -0.36 15.97
C THR A 271 4.76 0.56 15.03
N ASP A 272 6.03 0.83 15.32
CA ASP A 272 6.88 1.66 14.45
C ASP A 272 7.20 0.97 13.11
N SER A 273 7.23 -0.36 13.10
CA SER A 273 7.41 -1.14 11.88
C SER A 273 6.68 -2.46 11.98
N LYS A 274 5.96 -2.82 10.93
CA LYS A 274 5.31 -4.13 10.80
C LYS A 274 6.30 -5.25 10.49
N ARG A 275 7.53 -4.94 10.13
CA ARG A 275 8.58 -5.93 9.86
C ARG A 275 8.91 -6.79 11.06
N VAL A 276 8.77 -6.25 12.27
CA VAL A 276 9.09 -6.97 13.52
C VAL A 276 8.11 -8.11 13.77
N LEU A 277 6.81 -7.89 13.46
CA LEU A 277 5.74 -8.85 13.73
C LEU A 277 5.42 -9.77 12.54
N ALA A 278 5.84 -9.41 11.34
CA ALA A 278 5.50 -10.17 10.15
C ALA A 278 6.28 -11.50 10.08
N VAL A 279 5.58 -12.58 9.76
CA VAL A 279 6.19 -13.82 9.30
C VAL A 279 6.74 -13.58 7.89
N ARG A 280 8.02 -13.81 7.67
CA ARG A 280 8.70 -13.57 6.39
C ARG A 280 8.93 -14.86 5.64
N GLY A 281 8.93 -14.80 4.31
CA GLY A 281 9.30 -15.89 3.44
C GLY A 281 10.82 -16.14 3.36
N ASP A 282 11.51 -16.10 4.48
CA ASP A 282 12.94 -16.31 4.61
C ASP A 282 13.28 -17.71 5.18
N ALA A 283 14.55 -17.93 5.49
CA ALA A 283 15.04 -19.22 6.02
C ALA A 283 14.37 -19.65 7.35
N ASP A 284 13.82 -18.70 8.11
CA ASP A 284 13.17 -18.94 9.39
C ASP A 284 11.66 -19.17 9.29
N PHE A 285 11.07 -19.03 8.09
CA PHE A 285 9.63 -19.16 7.86
C PHE A 285 9.03 -20.42 8.48
N SER A 286 9.57 -21.59 8.11
CA SER A 286 9.05 -22.88 8.63
C SER A 286 9.15 -23.00 10.13
N LYS A 287 10.23 -22.50 10.73
CA LYS A 287 10.44 -22.50 12.17
C LYS A 287 9.40 -21.63 12.87
N THR A 288 9.25 -20.39 12.40
CA THR A 288 8.27 -19.44 12.94
C THR A 288 6.84 -19.98 12.85
N MET A 289 6.47 -20.57 11.71
CA MET A 289 5.15 -21.17 11.53
C MET A 289 4.92 -22.38 12.44
N ILE A 290 5.95 -23.21 12.68
CA ILE A 290 5.86 -24.32 13.64
C ILE A 290 5.65 -23.78 15.07
N GLU A 291 6.37 -22.74 15.46
CA GLU A 291 6.21 -22.10 16.77
C GLU A 291 4.78 -21.57 16.96
N ILE A 292 4.23 -20.85 15.94
CA ILE A 292 2.87 -20.33 15.95
C ILE A 292 1.86 -21.47 16.09
N TYR A 293 1.89 -22.46 15.18
CA TYR A 293 0.91 -23.54 15.22
C TYR A 293 1.04 -24.43 16.43
N SER A 294 2.25 -24.61 16.98
CA SER A 294 2.45 -25.32 18.26
C SER A 294 1.81 -24.55 19.41
N ASN A 295 1.96 -23.21 19.43
CA ASN A 295 1.32 -22.39 20.44
C ASN A 295 -0.22 -22.49 20.37
N LEU A 296 -0.80 -22.36 19.17
CA LEU A 296 -2.24 -22.51 18.98
C LEU A 296 -2.75 -23.91 19.37
N THR A 297 -1.97 -24.95 19.06
CA THR A 297 -2.29 -26.34 19.45
C THR A 297 -2.29 -26.53 20.96
N ASN A 298 -1.33 -25.94 21.66
CA ASN A 298 -1.24 -26.01 23.13
C ASN A 298 -2.39 -25.26 23.85
N HIS A 299 -3.04 -24.33 23.14
CA HIS A 299 -4.19 -23.56 23.64
C HIS A 299 -5.52 -24.02 23.02
N MET A 300 -5.61 -25.31 22.69
CA MET A 300 -6.78 -25.94 22.11
C MET A 300 -7.05 -27.28 22.86
N PRO A 301 -8.31 -27.63 23.15
CA PRO A 301 -8.61 -28.95 23.73
C PRO A 301 -8.37 -30.07 22.70
N ASP A 302 -8.27 -31.32 23.19
CA ASP A 302 -7.99 -32.51 22.36
C ASP A 302 -9.03 -32.75 21.25
N ASP A 303 -10.26 -32.29 21.42
CA ASP A 303 -11.36 -32.34 20.47
C ASP A 303 -11.54 -31.03 19.68
N GLY A 304 -10.66 -30.04 19.89
CA GLY A 304 -10.63 -28.79 19.18
C GLY A 304 -10.20 -28.94 17.71
N MET A 305 -10.35 -27.88 16.93
CA MET A 305 -10.06 -27.90 15.50
C MET A 305 -9.31 -26.65 15.04
N GLN A 306 -8.33 -26.85 14.16
CA GLN A 306 -7.73 -25.76 13.39
C GLN A 306 -8.19 -25.80 11.94
N VAL A 307 -8.72 -24.67 11.47
CA VAL A 307 -9.07 -24.45 10.07
C VAL A 307 -8.02 -23.54 9.44
N VAL A 308 -7.31 -24.03 8.43
CA VAL A 308 -6.25 -23.29 7.74
C VAL A 308 -6.69 -23.00 6.33
N MET A 309 -6.87 -21.72 6.01
CA MET A 309 -7.12 -21.25 4.65
C MET A 309 -5.78 -21.12 3.92
N PHE A 310 -5.64 -21.78 2.78
CA PHE A 310 -4.38 -21.79 2.06
C PHE A 310 -4.59 -22.07 0.58
N THR A 311 -3.85 -21.36 -0.26
CA THR A 311 -3.78 -21.63 -1.69
C THR A 311 -2.35 -21.45 -2.21
N HIS A 312 -1.91 -22.31 -3.09
CA HIS A 312 -0.62 -22.17 -3.77
C HIS A 312 -0.57 -23.04 -5.02
N SER A 313 0.15 -22.59 -6.07
CA SER A 313 0.31 -23.34 -7.33
C SER A 313 1.39 -24.41 -7.26
N ASP A 314 2.40 -24.26 -6.37
CA ASP A 314 3.52 -25.20 -6.23
C ASP A 314 3.22 -26.31 -5.22
N PRO A 315 3.24 -27.60 -5.63
CA PRO A 315 3.09 -28.73 -4.72
C PRO A 315 4.14 -28.79 -3.59
N ALA A 316 5.35 -28.25 -3.80
CA ALA A 316 6.39 -28.22 -2.76
C ALA A 316 5.98 -27.36 -1.57
N VAL A 317 5.29 -26.26 -1.81
CA VAL A 317 4.78 -25.37 -0.76
C VAL A 317 3.66 -26.06 0.04
N TRP A 318 2.80 -26.85 -0.61
CA TRP A 318 1.82 -27.70 0.08
C TRP A 318 2.47 -28.76 0.97
N ALA A 319 3.53 -29.40 0.49
CA ALA A 319 4.29 -30.37 1.28
C ALA A 319 4.95 -29.72 2.51
N GLN A 320 5.48 -28.50 2.35
CA GLN A 320 6.03 -27.70 3.45
C GLN A 320 4.97 -27.37 4.49
N LEU A 321 3.79 -26.92 4.09
CA LEU A 321 2.68 -26.64 5.00
C LEU A 321 2.25 -27.89 5.78
N ALA A 322 2.10 -29.03 5.10
CA ALA A 322 1.76 -30.29 5.73
C ALA A 322 2.81 -30.71 6.80
N LEU A 323 4.09 -30.50 6.49
CA LEU A 323 5.18 -30.77 7.43
C LEU A 323 5.17 -29.83 8.65
N ILE A 324 4.86 -28.54 8.42
CA ILE A 324 4.69 -27.55 9.50
C ILE A 324 3.57 -28.02 10.45
N MET A 325 2.40 -28.34 9.91
CA MET A 325 1.25 -28.80 10.70
C MET A 325 1.60 -30.06 11.52
N TRP A 326 2.22 -31.05 10.88
CA TRP A 326 2.61 -32.28 11.56
C TRP A 326 3.62 -32.04 12.70
N LYS A 327 4.63 -31.21 12.45
CA LYS A 327 5.61 -30.84 13.49
C LYS A 327 5.00 -30.05 14.64
N SER A 328 3.88 -29.39 14.42
CA SER A 328 3.11 -28.65 15.44
C SER A 328 2.09 -29.50 16.19
N GLY A 329 2.10 -30.84 15.99
CA GLY A 329 1.19 -31.76 16.66
C GLY A 329 -0.18 -31.90 15.98
N LEU A 330 -0.39 -31.31 14.82
CA LEU A 330 -1.64 -31.34 14.09
C LEU A 330 -1.69 -32.49 13.07
N ARG A 331 -2.90 -33.01 12.85
CA ARG A 331 -3.19 -34.01 11.81
C ARG A 331 -4.27 -33.47 10.88
N VAL A 332 -4.02 -33.44 9.58
CA VAL A 332 -5.04 -33.09 8.59
C VAL A 332 -6.11 -34.20 8.58
N THR A 333 -7.35 -33.83 8.90
CA THR A 333 -8.52 -34.72 8.96
C THR A 333 -9.43 -34.55 7.75
N ALA A 334 -9.45 -33.35 7.14
CA ALA A 334 -10.23 -33.04 5.94
C ALA A 334 -9.58 -31.92 5.15
N ALA A 335 -9.85 -31.85 3.86
CA ALA A 335 -9.51 -30.75 2.99
C ALA A 335 -10.66 -30.49 2.03
N TRP A 336 -10.99 -29.22 1.83
CA TRP A 336 -12.03 -28.78 0.90
C TRP A 336 -11.43 -27.81 -0.12
N ASN A 337 -11.74 -28.03 -1.39
CA ASN A 337 -11.41 -27.05 -2.42
C ASN A 337 -12.58 -26.08 -2.56
N ILE A 338 -12.34 -24.82 -2.20
CA ILE A 338 -13.31 -23.73 -2.30
C ILE A 338 -12.77 -22.73 -3.32
N ALA A 339 -13.50 -22.52 -4.41
CA ALA A 339 -13.15 -21.48 -5.37
C ALA A 339 -13.46 -20.11 -4.76
N THR A 340 -12.43 -19.39 -4.33
CA THR A 340 -12.53 -18.07 -3.70
C THR A 340 -12.03 -16.94 -4.59
N GLU A 341 -11.29 -17.28 -5.64
CA GLU A 341 -10.71 -16.31 -6.58
C GLU A 341 -11.45 -16.41 -7.92
N THR A 342 -11.82 -15.27 -8.46
CA THR A 342 -12.27 -15.18 -9.85
C THR A 342 -11.04 -15.30 -10.75
N ASP A 343 -11.14 -16.07 -11.81
CA ASP A 343 -10.13 -16.11 -12.87
C ASP A 343 -9.80 -14.69 -13.31
N ALA A 344 -8.52 -14.29 -13.14
CA ALA A 344 -8.03 -12.96 -13.45
C ALA A 344 -7.63 -12.86 -14.93
#